data_fa102cf77dabe46229b6948154650e14
#
_entry.id   fa102cf77dabe46229b6948154650e14
#
_cell.length_a   1.000
_cell.length_b   1.000
_cell.length_c   1.000
_cell.angle_alpha   90.00
_cell.angle_beta   90.00
_cell.angle_gamma   90.00
#
_symmetry.space_group_name_H-M   'P 1'
#
loop_
_entity.id
_entity.type
_entity.pdbx_description
1 polymer ?
#
loop_
_entity_poly.entity_id
_entity_poly.type
_entity_poly.pdbx_seq_one_letter_code
_entity_poly.pdbx_strand_id
1 'polypeptide(L)'
;MIKVNVLSEDNSWTKKIKKKEKFFNNLCKFFPRKFKFINKKIYLTLLLSNNKNIKKLNKKFRNKNKHTDILSFPFHQKSKKIKEIYLGDIIISFNYMNKSKSPSSADFKENVIKIFIHGFLHLL
;
A
#
# COMPACT_ATOMS: atom_id res chain seq x y z
N MET A 1 -10.60 -11.70 -6.98
CA MET A 1 -11.02 -10.77 -5.89
C MET A 1 -9.81 -10.38 -5.07
N ILE A 2 -9.61 -9.09 -4.85
CA ILE A 2 -8.45 -8.57 -4.10
C ILE A 2 -8.90 -8.13 -2.71
N LYS A 3 -8.18 -8.57 -1.68
CA LYS A 3 -8.38 -8.11 -0.31
C LYS A 3 -7.10 -7.45 0.21
N VAL A 4 -7.22 -6.23 0.68
CA VAL A 4 -6.13 -5.46 1.30
C VAL A 4 -6.30 -5.51 2.81
N ASN A 5 -5.30 -6.06 3.50
CA ASN A 5 -5.22 -5.98 4.96
C ASN A 5 -4.47 -4.69 5.31
N VAL A 6 -5.14 -3.75 5.97
CA VAL A 6 -4.56 -2.44 6.27
C VAL A 6 -4.16 -2.37 7.72
N LEU A 7 -2.89 -2.08 7.97
CA LEU A 7 -2.33 -1.83 9.29
C LEU A 7 -1.83 -0.38 9.32
N SER A 8 -1.93 0.26 10.46
CA SER A 8 -1.44 1.63 10.64
C SER A 8 -0.57 1.71 11.90
N GLU A 9 0.63 2.27 11.76
CA GLU A 9 1.54 2.51 12.88
C GLU A 9 1.77 4.00 13.15
N ASP A 10 0.95 4.86 12.54
CA ASP A 10 1.00 6.30 12.77
C ASP A 10 -0.41 6.87 12.77
N ASN A 11 -0.78 7.53 13.87
CA ASN A 11 -2.13 8.06 14.07
C ASN A 11 -2.49 9.21 13.10
N SER A 12 -1.51 9.82 12.44
CA SER A 12 -1.75 10.87 11.47
C SER A 12 -2.65 10.39 10.32
N TRP A 13 -2.57 9.12 9.97
CA TRP A 13 -3.41 8.52 8.93
C TRP A 13 -4.90 8.57 9.26
N THR A 14 -5.24 8.35 10.53
CA THR A 14 -6.64 8.34 10.99
C THR A 14 -7.33 9.68 10.79
N LYS A 15 -6.58 10.78 10.89
CA LYS A 15 -7.11 12.13 10.68
C LYS A 15 -7.47 12.37 9.21
N LYS A 16 -6.82 11.69 8.29
CA LYS A 16 -7.01 11.87 6.84
C LYS A 16 -7.93 10.82 6.23
N ILE A 17 -7.83 9.58 6.68
CA ILE A 17 -8.65 8.46 6.20
C ILE A 17 -9.20 7.72 7.40
N LYS A 18 -10.48 7.91 7.70
CA LYS A 18 -11.11 7.33 8.90
C LYS A 18 -11.33 5.82 8.76
N LYS A 19 -11.82 5.37 7.61
CA LYS A 19 -12.12 3.97 7.33
C LYS A 19 -11.10 3.42 6.33
N LYS A 20 -9.89 3.16 6.81
CA LYS A 20 -8.74 2.83 5.98
C LYS A 20 -8.93 1.53 5.18
N GLU A 21 -9.35 0.46 5.85
CA GLU A 21 -9.52 -0.83 5.15
C GLU A 21 -10.59 -0.74 4.07
N LYS A 22 -11.72 -0.11 4.38
CA LYS A 22 -12.79 0.12 3.42
C LYS A 22 -12.33 0.95 2.23
N PHE A 23 -11.55 2.00 2.48
CA PHE A 23 -11.03 2.89 1.46
C PHE A 23 -10.18 2.12 0.42
N PHE A 24 -9.20 1.36 0.89
CA PHE A 24 -8.31 0.63 -0.02
C PHE A 24 -8.98 -0.56 -0.71
N ASN A 25 -9.86 -1.26 -0.02
CA ASN A 25 -10.61 -2.36 -0.64
C ASN A 25 -11.59 -1.85 -1.69
N ASN A 26 -12.25 -0.72 -1.46
CA ASN A 26 -13.12 -0.11 -2.47
C ASN A 26 -12.31 0.36 -3.68
N LEU A 27 -11.11 0.89 -3.46
CA LEU A 27 -10.23 1.31 -4.55
C LEU A 27 -9.92 0.16 -5.51
N CYS A 28 -9.67 -1.03 -4.99
CA CYS A 28 -9.38 -2.22 -5.82
C CYS A 28 -10.55 -2.62 -6.71
N LYS A 29 -11.78 -2.29 -6.33
CA LYS A 29 -12.96 -2.57 -7.15
C LYS A 29 -13.00 -1.78 -8.46
N PHE A 30 -12.28 -0.66 -8.53
CA PHE A 30 -12.18 0.17 -9.73
C PHE A 30 -11.02 -0.21 -10.64
N PHE A 31 -10.23 -1.21 -10.29
CA PHE A 31 -9.13 -1.66 -11.13
C PHE A 31 -9.65 -2.21 -12.46
N PRO A 32 -8.88 -2.07 -13.56
CA PRO A 32 -9.22 -2.74 -14.81
C PRO A 32 -9.43 -4.24 -14.62
N ARG A 33 -10.33 -4.82 -15.41
CA ARG A 33 -10.73 -6.24 -15.26
C ARG A 33 -9.54 -7.20 -15.21
N LYS A 34 -8.51 -6.98 -16.02
CA LYS A 34 -7.32 -7.83 -16.04
C LYS A 34 -6.56 -7.85 -14.72
N PHE A 35 -6.73 -6.83 -13.86
CA PHE A 35 -6.09 -6.73 -12.55
C PHE A 35 -7.02 -7.06 -11.39
N LYS A 36 -8.28 -7.46 -11.65
CA LYS A 36 -9.22 -7.81 -10.58
C LYS A 36 -9.10 -9.25 -10.09
N PHE A 37 -8.47 -10.12 -10.87
CA PHE A 37 -8.28 -11.54 -10.50
C PHE A 37 -9.59 -12.23 -10.09
N ILE A 38 -10.60 -12.16 -10.95
CA ILE A 38 -11.98 -12.57 -10.64
C ILE A 38 -12.07 -14.01 -10.12
N ASN A 39 -11.26 -14.93 -10.66
CA ASN A 39 -11.30 -16.34 -10.31
C ASN A 39 -10.27 -16.75 -9.25
N LYS A 40 -9.62 -15.79 -8.60
CA LYS A 40 -8.61 -16.01 -7.58
C LYS A 40 -8.83 -15.10 -6.39
N LYS A 41 -8.44 -15.56 -5.19
CA LYS A 41 -8.39 -14.71 -4.01
C LYS A 41 -6.98 -14.18 -3.86
N ILE A 42 -6.84 -12.87 -3.95
CA ILE A 42 -5.56 -12.16 -3.88
C ILE A 42 -5.52 -11.36 -2.59
N TYR A 43 -4.46 -11.55 -1.83
CA TYR A 43 -4.25 -10.83 -0.56
C TYR A 43 -2.98 -10.01 -0.63
N LEU A 44 -2.99 -8.87 0.00
CA LEU A 44 -1.79 -8.09 0.25
C LEU A 44 -1.92 -7.36 1.58
N THR A 45 -0.81 -6.98 2.17
CA THR A 45 -0.77 -6.19 3.38
C THR A 45 -0.28 -4.79 3.06
N LEU A 46 -1.01 -3.79 3.52
CA LEU A 46 -0.64 -2.39 3.41
C LEU A 46 -0.36 -1.84 4.79
N LEU A 47 0.86 -1.38 5.02
CA LEU A 47 1.27 -0.72 6.25
C LEU A 47 1.33 0.78 6.02
N LEU A 48 0.48 1.51 6.72
CA LEU A 48 0.45 2.97 6.70
C LEU A 48 1.40 3.50 7.78
N SER A 49 2.52 4.05 7.36
CA SER A 49 3.66 4.35 8.21
C SER A 49 4.10 5.82 8.10
N ASN A 50 5.35 6.10 8.44
CA ASN A 50 5.95 7.43 8.42
C ASN A 50 7.41 7.36 7.99
N ASN A 51 8.04 8.53 7.81
CA ASN A 51 9.44 8.61 7.38
C ASN A 51 10.40 7.89 8.31
N LYS A 52 10.21 8.03 9.63
CA LYS A 52 11.10 7.42 10.62
C LYS A 52 11.12 5.90 10.48
N ASN A 53 9.94 5.29 10.41
CA ASN A 53 9.82 3.84 10.37
C ASN A 53 10.21 3.26 9.01
N ILE A 54 9.82 3.94 7.91
CA ILE A 54 10.17 3.47 6.57
C ILE A 54 11.67 3.55 6.30
N LYS A 55 12.35 4.54 6.90
CA LYS A 55 13.81 4.64 6.84
C LYS A 55 14.47 3.42 7.47
N LYS A 56 13.97 2.96 8.63
CA LYS A 56 14.48 1.77 9.30
C LYS A 56 14.32 0.52 8.42
N LEU A 57 13.16 0.36 7.79
CA LEU A 57 12.90 -0.77 6.91
C LEU A 57 13.77 -0.72 5.66
N ASN A 58 13.95 0.46 5.08
CA ASN A 58 14.77 0.64 3.90
C ASN A 58 16.24 0.29 4.17
N LYS A 59 16.76 0.69 5.35
CA LYS A 59 18.10 0.34 5.79
C LYS A 59 18.25 -1.17 6.00
N LYS A 60 17.28 -1.78 6.70
CA LYS A 60 17.32 -3.20 7.05
C LYS A 60 17.23 -4.11 5.83
N PHE A 61 16.32 -3.83 4.90
CA PHE A 61 16.01 -4.74 3.80
C PHE A 61 16.63 -4.35 2.46
N ARG A 62 17.02 -3.09 2.27
CA ARG A 62 17.61 -2.59 1.03
C ARG A 62 18.99 -1.96 1.20
N ASN A 63 19.50 -1.93 2.43
CA ASN A 63 20.77 -1.31 2.79
C ASN A 63 20.86 0.17 2.36
N LYS A 64 19.72 0.89 2.43
CA LYS A 64 19.63 2.31 2.10
C LYS A 64 19.20 3.08 3.35
N ASN A 65 20.11 3.90 3.91
CA ASN A 65 19.84 4.67 5.13
C ASN A 65 19.11 5.98 4.80
N LYS A 66 17.93 5.88 4.21
CA LYS A 66 17.09 7.04 3.87
C LYS A 66 15.62 6.67 3.86
N HIS A 67 14.75 7.66 4.11
CA HIS A 67 13.32 7.44 3.95
C HIS A 67 12.93 7.52 2.46
N THR A 68 11.77 6.95 2.13
CA THR A 68 11.19 6.95 0.80
C THR A 68 9.68 7.05 0.93
N ASP A 69 9.00 7.35 -0.17
CA ASP A 69 7.53 7.42 -0.19
C ASP A 69 6.88 6.05 -0.02
N ILE A 70 7.47 5.02 -0.60
CA ILE A 70 6.89 3.68 -0.61
C ILE A 70 7.99 2.61 -0.64
N LEU A 71 7.68 1.47 -0.02
CA LEU A 71 8.43 0.22 -0.17
C LEU A 71 7.45 -0.87 -0.57
N SER A 72 7.82 -1.68 -1.55
CA SER A 72 7.05 -2.85 -1.99
C SER A 72 7.91 -4.09 -1.89
N PHE A 73 7.40 -5.11 -1.20
CA PHE A 73 8.08 -6.39 -1.00
C PHE A 73 7.23 -7.51 -1.60
N PRO A 74 7.48 -7.87 -2.89
CA PRO A 74 6.75 -8.97 -3.51
C PRO A 74 7.02 -10.29 -2.79
N PHE A 75 5.99 -11.10 -2.64
CA PHE A 75 6.09 -12.44 -2.12
C PHE A 75 5.88 -13.43 -3.26
N HIS A 76 6.90 -14.22 -3.57
CA HIS A 76 6.81 -15.19 -4.67
C HIS A 76 6.44 -16.57 -4.14
N GLN A 77 5.26 -17.06 -4.53
CA GLN A 77 4.81 -18.42 -4.24
C GLN A 77 5.27 -19.36 -5.34
N LYS A 78 5.77 -20.53 -4.94
CA LYS A 78 6.32 -21.53 -5.87
C LYS A 78 5.25 -22.33 -6.63
N SER A 79 4.00 -22.34 -6.15
CA SER A 79 2.93 -23.16 -6.76
C SER A 79 1.95 -22.30 -7.55
N LYS A 80 1.78 -22.63 -8.85
CA LYS A 80 0.80 -21.98 -9.74
C LYS A 80 -0.63 -22.50 -9.54
N LYS A 81 -0.82 -23.57 -8.73
CA LYS A 81 -2.12 -24.22 -8.53
C LYS A 81 -2.94 -23.64 -7.37
N ILE A 82 -2.42 -22.63 -6.67
CA ILE A 82 -3.07 -22.09 -5.47
C ILE A 82 -4.12 -21.05 -5.90
N LYS A 83 -5.37 -21.26 -5.45
CA LYS A 83 -6.48 -20.32 -5.66
C LYS A 83 -6.36 -19.07 -4.79
N GLU A 84 -5.58 -19.14 -3.71
CA GLU A 84 -5.32 -18.01 -2.82
C GLU A 84 -3.86 -17.60 -2.95
N ILE A 85 -3.63 -16.35 -3.33
CA ILE A 85 -2.29 -15.83 -3.59
C ILE A 85 -2.03 -14.62 -2.68
N TYR A 86 -0.93 -14.67 -1.93
CA TYR A 86 -0.42 -13.53 -1.20
C TYR A 86 0.60 -12.78 -2.08
N LEU A 87 0.28 -11.54 -2.47
CA LEU A 87 1.14 -10.77 -3.37
C LEU A 87 2.36 -10.17 -2.67
N GLY A 88 2.22 -9.76 -1.43
CA GLY A 88 3.30 -9.15 -0.69
C GLY A 88 2.86 -7.97 0.17
N ASP A 89 3.84 -7.16 0.56
CA ASP A 89 3.65 -6.04 1.47
C ASP A 89 3.96 -4.71 0.78
N ILE A 90 3.13 -3.71 1.08
CA ILE A 90 3.33 -2.32 0.67
C ILE A 90 3.40 -1.47 1.92
N ILE A 91 4.42 -0.61 2.03
CA ILE A 91 4.57 0.35 3.13
C ILE A 91 4.58 1.75 2.53
N ILE A 92 3.71 2.65 3.03
CA ILE A 92 3.59 4.03 2.54
C ILE A 92 3.91 4.99 3.67
N SER A 93 4.70 6.03 3.39
CA SER A 93 5.04 7.07 4.36
C SER A 93 4.04 8.23 4.29
N PHE A 94 3.40 8.53 5.44
CA PHE A 94 2.48 9.64 5.59
C PHE A 94 3.11 10.98 5.17
N ASN A 95 4.36 11.20 5.54
CA ASN A 95 5.04 12.48 5.30
C ASN A 95 5.11 12.82 3.81
N TYR A 96 5.26 11.83 2.94
CA TYR A 96 5.28 12.05 1.50
C TYR A 96 3.89 12.35 0.92
N MET A 97 2.86 11.77 1.52
CA MET A 97 1.48 12.01 1.07
C MET A 97 0.98 13.39 1.50
N ASN A 98 1.51 13.90 2.60
CA ASN A 98 1.14 15.19 3.20
C ASN A 98 2.16 16.28 2.86
N LYS A 99 2.55 16.39 1.58
CA LYS A 99 3.67 17.24 1.13
C LYS A 99 3.45 18.72 1.28
N SER A 100 2.22 19.23 1.16
CA SER A 100 1.94 20.64 1.35
C SER A 100 1.54 20.92 2.79
N LYS A 101 1.74 22.17 3.27
CA LYS A 101 1.41 22.54 4.64
C LYS A 101 -0.05 22.32 5.01
N SER A 102 -0.95 22.36 4.03
CA SER A 102 -2.38 22.15 4.22
C SER A 102 -2.98 21.59 2.96
N PRO A 103 -2.63 20.32 2.62
CA PRO A 103 -3.24 19.72 1.44
C PRO A 103 -4.73 19.52 1.71
N SER A 104 -5.57 19.76 0.70
CA SER A 104 -6.97 19.38 0.81
C SER A 104 -7.08 17.88 1.03
N SER A 105 -8.19 17.43 1.63
CA SER A 105 -8.44 16.00 1.82
C SER A 105 -8.44 15.27 0.47
N ALA A 106 -8.95 15.91 -0.59
CA ALA A 106 -8.96 15.35 -1.93
C ALA A 106 -7.55 15.17 -2.49
N ASP A 107 -6.67 16.17 -2.32
CA ASP A 107 -5.27 16.09 -2.80
C ASP A 107 -4.48 15.01 -2.07
N PHE A 108 -4.66 14.90 -0.75
CA PHE A 108 -4.02 13.85 0.03
C PHE A 108 -4.44 12.47 -0.46
N LYS A 109 -5.74 12.25 -0.62
CA LYS A 109 -6.28 10.96 -1.07
C LYS A 109 -5.82 10.63 -2.49
N GLU A 110 -5.76 11.62 -3.38
CA GLU A 110 -5.25 11.41 -4.74
C GLU A 110 -3.79 10.95 -4.74
N ASN A 111 -2.94 11.57 -3.92
CA ASN A 111 -1.55 11.15 -3.76
C ASN A 111 -1.46 9.70 -3.26
N VAL A 112 -2.27 9.35 -2.26
CA VAL A 112 -2.30 8.00 -1.70
C VAL A 112 -2.75 6.98 -2.75
N ILE A 113 -3.77 7.30 -3.53
CA ILE A 113 -4.28 6.42 -4.59
C ILE A 113 -3.19 6.14 -5.62
N LYS A 114 -2.52 7.18 -6.10
CA LYS A 114 -1.45 7.04 -7.10
C LYS A 114 -0.31 6.17 -6.60
N ILE A 115 0.16 6.42 -5.37
CA ILE A 115 1.28 5.66 -4.82
C ILE A 115 0.91 4.22 -4.51
N PHE A 116 -0.33 3.99 -4.05
CA PHE A 116 -0.81 2.64 -3.79
C PHE A 116 -0.88 1.82 -5.07
N ILE A 117 -1.41 2.39 -6.16
CA ILE A 117 -1.47 1.72 -7.46
C ILE A 117 -0.05 1.38 -7.94
N HIS A 118 0.88 2.31 -7.81
CA HIS A 118 2.28 2.10 -8.16
C HIS A 118 2.87 0.90 -7.38
N GLY A 119 2.65 0.87 -6.07
CA GLY A 119 3.11 -0.24 -5.23
C GLY A 119 2.47 -1.57 -5.58
N PHE A 120 1.17 -1.56 -5.87
CA PHE A 120 0.45 -2.76 -6.29
C PHE A 120 1.03 -3.34 -7.58
N LEU A 121 1.29 -2.49 -8.58
CA LEU A 121 1.88 -2.94 -9.85
C LEU A 121 3.27 -3.55 -9.65
N HIS A 122 4.04 -3.05 -8.69
CA HIS A 122 5.35 -3.61 -8.35
C HIS A 122 5.25 -4.99 -7.69
N LEU A 123 4.12 -5.33 -7.06
CA LEU A 123 3.93 -6.65 -6.48
C LEU A 123 3.63 -7.71 -7.55
N LEU A 124 3.13 -7.30 -8.69
CA LEU A 124 2.83 -8.19 -9.80
C LEU A 124 4.09 -8.55 -10.57
#